data_64b1152f5fc891dbf863bc6df7a1faa5
#
_entry.id   64b1152f5fc891dbf863bc6df7a1faa5
#
_cell.length_a   1.000
_cell.length_b   1.000
_cell.length_c   1.000
_cell.angle_alpha   90.00
_cell.angle_beta   90.00
_cell.angle_gamma   90.00
#
_symmetry.space_group_name_H-M   'P 1'
#
loop_
_entity.id
_entity.type
_entity.pdbx_description
1 polymer ?
#
loop_
_entity_poly.entity_id
_entity_poly.type
_entity_poly.pdbx_seq_one_letter_code
_entity_poly.pdbx_strand_id
1 'polypeptide(L)'
;MSEPRLRAQLVDYSQRLHARGWVANHDGNLSARIADGRFLCTPTATSKAEVSADGLLIVDGSGQRITGRSKPFGELGLHMCVYKSRTDVQAVIHAHPPHATALAATGLAL
;
A
#
# COMPACT_ATOMS: atom_id res chain seq x y z
N MET A 1 0.29 16.67 -6.69
CA MET A 1 -0.70 15.82 -7.38
C MET A 1 -2.00 15.85 -6.60
N SER A 2 -3.13 15.94 -7.27
CA SER A 2 -4.43 16.00 -6.60
C SER A 2 -4.79 14.66 -5.94
N GLU A 3 -5.61 14.71 -4.90
CA GLU A 3 -6.08 13.50 -4.23
C GLU A 3 -6.86 12.56 -5.18
N PRO A 4 -7.80 13.05 -6.01
CA PRO A 4 -8.48 12.16 -6.97
C PRO A 4 -7.54 11.43 -7.92
N ARG A 5 -6.49 12.10 -8.35
CA ARG A 5 -5.48 11.49 -9.24
C ARG A 5 -4.67 10.43 -8.51
N LEU A 6 -4.27 10.69 -7.26
CA LEU A 6 -3.58 9.70 -6.43
C LEU A 6 -4.45 8.49 -6.17
N ARG A 7 -5.74 8.68 -5.88
CA ARG A 7 -6.68 7.57 -5.70
C ARG A 7 -6.74 6.70 -6.95
N ALA A 8 -6.87 7.31 -8.11
CA ALA A 8 -6.89 6.59 -9.38
C ALA A 8 -5.60 5.80 -9.61
N GLN A 9 -4.45 6.37 -9.26
CA GLN A 9 -3.16 5.69 -9.38
C GLN A 9 -3.04 4.51 -8.42
N LEU A 10 -3.46 4.63 -7.17
CA LEU A 10 -3.42 3.51 -6.24
C LEU A 10 -4.30 2.35 -6.72
N VAL A 11 -5.46 2.64 -7.26
CA VAL A 11 -6.34 1.62 -7.87
C VAL A 11 -5.63 0.96 -9.05
N ASP A 12 -5.08 1.74 -9.95
CA ASP A 12 -4.41 1.23 -11.15
C ASP A 12 -3.23 0.32 -10.78
N TYR A 13 -2.35 0.77 -9.89
CA TYR A 13 -1.20 -0.03 -9.48
C TYR A 13 -1.60 -1.27 -8.68
N SER A 14 -2.65 -1.19 -7.87
CA SER A 14 -3.20 -2.37 -7.18
C SER A 14 -3.62 -3.44 -8.19
N GLN A 15 -4.33 -3.04 -9.24
CA GLN A 15 -4.76 -3.95 -10.29
C GLN A 15 -3.59 -4.51 -11.09
N ARG A 16 -2.57 -3.69 -11.36
CA ARG A 16 -1.36 -4.15 -12.05
C ARG A 16 -0.59 -5.19 -11.24
N LEU A 17 -0.47 -5.01 -9.93
CA LEU A 17 0.17 -5.99 -9.05
C LEU A 17 -0.57 -7.32 -9.10
N HIS A 18 -1.89 -7.28 -9.03
CA HIS A 18 -2.73 -8.47 -9.12
C HIS A 18 -2.58 -9.16 -10.48
N ALA A 19 -2.61 -8.40 -11.57
CA ALA A 19 -2.49 -8.93 -12.93
C ALA A 19 -1.13 -9.61 -13.16
N ARG A 20 -0.07 -9.13 -12.51
CA ARG A 20 1.27 -9.74 -12.60
C ARG A 20 1.45 -10.95 -11.69
N GLY A 21 0.47 -11.27 -10.84
CA GLY A 21 0.58 -12.37 -9.90
C GLY A 21 1.51 -12.08 -8.72
N TRP A 22 1.77 -10.81 -8.41
CA TRP A 22 2.66 -10.42 -7.31
C TRP A 22 1.93 -10.25 -6.00
N VAL A 23 0.62 -10.27 -6.02
CA VAL A 23 -0.25 -10.30 -4.84
C VAL A 23 -1.37 -11.30 -5.13
N ALA A 24 -1.79 -12.03 -4.10
CA ALA A 24 -2.88 -13.01 -4.20
C ALA A 24 -3.82 -12.79 -3.02
N ASN A 25 -5.09 -13.14 -3.18
CA ASN A 25 -6.09 -12.94 -2.14
C ASN A 25 -6.05 -11.50 -1.61
N HIS A 26 -5.70 -11.34 -0.33
CA HIS A 26 -5.60 -10.05 0.33
C HIS A 26 -4.16 -9.59 0.55
N ASP A 27 -3.20 -10.23 -0.10
CA ASP A 27 -1.77 -9.93 0.04
C ASP A 27 -1.43 -8.53 -0.47
N GLY A 28 -0.35 -8.00 0.07
CA GLY A 28 0.19 -6.72 -0.35
C GLY A 28 -0.61 -5.53 0.15
N ASN A 29 -0.02 -4.38 0.05
CA ASN A 29 -0.66 -3.12 0.43
C ASN A 29 0.10 -1.96 -0.19
N LEU A 30 -0.61 -0.88 -0.45
CA LEU A 30 -0.06 0.31 -1.07
C LEU A 30 -0.45 1.53 -0.25
N SER A 31 0.47 2.49 -0.16
CA SER A 31 0.17 3.80 0.40
C SER A 31 0.86 4.89 -0.40
N ALA A 32 0.34 6.11 -0.28
CA ALA A 32 0.93 7.29 -0.90
C ALA A 32 0.75 8.50 0.00
N ARG A 33 1.77 9.34 0.05
CA ARG A 33 1.70 10.62 0.79
C ARG A 33 0.81 11.59 0.01
N ILE A 34 -0.23 12.11 0.65
CA ILE A 34 -1.11 13.13 0.04
C ILE A 34 -0.60 14.52 0.39
N ALA A 35 -0.26 14.71 1.67
CA ALA A 35 0.20 15.97 2.25
C ALA A 35 1.00 15.64 3.50
N ASP A 36 1.55 16.67 4.17
CA ASP A 36 2.27 16.46 5.41
C ASP A 36 1.38 15.79 6.45
N GLY A 37 1.85 14.64 6.93
CA GLY A 37 1.13 13.86 7.94
C GLY A 37 -0.15 13.20 7.45
N ARG A 38 -0.36 13.08 6.14
CA ARG A 38 -1.54 12.40 5.58
C ARG A 38 -1.16 11.43 4.48
N PHE A 39 -1.69 10.22 4.58
CA PHE A 39 -1.35 9.11 3.70
C PHE A 39 -2.60 8.40 3.22
N LEU A 40 -2.66 8.17 1.91
CA LEU A 40 -3.71 7.40 1.28
C LEU A 40 -3.29 5.93 1.29
N CYS A 41 -4.21 5.03 1.68
CA CYS A 41 -3.88 3.61 1.88
C CYS A 41 -4.94 2.71 1.28
N THR A 42 -4.52 1.54 0.81
CA THR A 42 -5.45 0.47 0.44
C THR A 42 -6.12 -0.10 1.70
N PRO A 43 -7.36 -0.58 1.60
CA PRO A 43 -8.06 -1.16 2.75
C PRO A 43 -7.50 -2.53 3.11
N THR A 44 -7.65 -2.92 4.39
CA THR A 44 -7.32 -4.28 4.83
C THR A 44 -8.27 -5.31 4.23
N ALA A 45 -7.85 -6.57 4.16
CA ALA A 45 -8.66 -7.72 3.76
C ALA A 45 -9.39 -7.52 2.43
N THR A 46 -8.74 -6.88 1.47
CA THR A 46 -9.30 -6.61 0.15
C THR A 46 -8.35 -7.06 -0.94
N SER A 47 -8.86 -7.81 -1.92
CA SER A 47 -8.07 -8.17 -3.10
C SER A 47 -7.64 -6.92 -3.86
N LYS A 48 -6.40 -6.89 -4.32
CA LYS A 48 -5.90 -5.76 -5.11
C LYS A 48 -6.59 -5.62 -6.46
N ALA A 49 -7.26 -6.68 -6.92
CA ALA A 49 -8.13 -6.62 -8.09
C ALA A 49 -9.42 -5.82 -7.84
N GLU A 50 -9.84 -5.70 -6.59
CA GLU A 50 -11.13 -5.12 -6.20
C GLU A 50 -11.01 -3.77 -5.50
N VAL A 51 -9.82 -3.22 -5.38
CA VAL A 51 -9.60 -1.91 -4.77
C VAL A 51 -10.32 -0.85 -5.60
N SER A 52 -11.11 -0.01 -4.94
CA SER A 52 -11.82 1.12 -5.56
C SER A 52 -11.35 2.43 -4.95
N ALA A 53 -11.49 3.51 -5.69
CA ALA A 53 -11.11 4.85 -5.22
C ALA A 53 -11.85 5.22 -3.92
N ASP A 54 -13.13 4.91 -3.83
CA ASP A 54 -13.94 5.21 -2.65
C ASP A 54 -13.63 4.31 -1.46
N GLY A 55 -13.03 3.14 -1.71
CA GLY A 55 -12.65 2.20 -0.65
C GLY A 55 -11.32 2.52 0.02
N LEU A 56 -10.55 3.46 -0.51
CA LEU A 56 -9.27 3.83 0.07
C LEU A 56 -9.45 4.60 1.38
N LEU A 57 -8.44 4.49 2.24
CA LEU A 57 -8.41 5.18 3.54
C LEU A 57 -7.46 6.36 3.50
N ILE A 58 -7.68 7.33 4.37
CA ILE A 58 -6.67 8.32 4.73
C ILE A 58 -6.31 8.11 6.19
N VAL A 59 -5.01 8.01 6.47
CA VAL A 59 -4.47 7.90 7.82
C VAL A 59 -3.53 9.07 8.10
N ASP A 60 -3.32 9.35 9.39
CA ASP A 60 -2.34 10.35 9.81
C ASP A 60 -0.94 9.73 9.97
N GLY A 61 0.04 10.55 10.39
CA GLY A 61 1.41 10.10 10.56
C GLY A 61 1.63 9.06 11.66
N SER A 62 0.66 8.86 12.56
CA SER A 62 0.70 7.81 13.58
C SER A 62 -0.03 6.54 13.14
N GLY A 63 -0.60 6.52 11.92
CA GLY A 63 -1.34 5.38 11.41
C GLY A 63 -2.80 5.36 11.80
N GLN A 64 -3.33 6.42 12.42
CA GLN A 64 -4.74 6.52 12.79
C GLN A 64 -5.58 6.89 11.57
N ARG A 65 -6.70 6.19 11.40
CA ARG A 65 -7.62 6.50 10.30
C ARG A 65 -8.26 7.87 10.49
N ILE A 66 -8.19 8.70 9.47
CA ILE A 66 -8.88 10.00 9.39
C ILE A 66 -10.19 9.84 8.63
N THR A 67 -10.16 9.21 7.47
CA THR A 67 -11.35 8.96 6.64
C THR A 67 -11.33 7.54 6.10
N GLY A 68 -12.50 7.08 5.67
CA GLY A 68 -12.68 5.75 5.09
C GLY A 68 -13.49 4.86 6.02
N ARG A 69 -13.89 3.68 5.51
CA ARG A 69 -14.75 2.73 6.24
C ARG A 69 -13.98 1.56 6.82
N SER A 70 -12.95 1.10 6.11
CA SER A 70 -12.19 -0.07 6.50
C SER A 70 -11.15 0.26 7.56
N LYS A 71 -10.60 -0.78 8.16
CA LYS A 71 -9.44 -0.65 9.04
C LYS A 71 -8.17 -0.50 8.22
N PRO A 72 -7.13 0.15 8.75
CA PRO A 72 -5.80 0.09 8.19
C PRO A 72 -5.28 -1.36 8.18
N PHE A 73 -4.46 -1.69 7.17
CA PHE A 73 -3.84 -3.01 7.09
C PHE A 73 -2.75 -3.19 8.16
N GLY A 74 -2.43 -4.47 8.47
CA GLY A 74 -1.52 -4.79 9.58
C GLY A 74 -0.10 -4.26 9.42
N GLU A 75 0.41 -4.18 8.19
CA GLU A 75 1.78 -3.71 7.91
C GLU A 75 1.89 -2.18 7.74
N LEU A 76 0.87 -1.43 8.14
CA LEU A 76 0.92 0.03 8.03
C LEU A 76 2.11 0.62 8.80
N GLY A 77 2.49 0.01 9.92
CA GLY A 77 3.67 0.41 10.67
C GLY A 77 4.95 0.37 9.85
N LEU A 78 5.10 -0.61 8.96
CA LEU A 78 6.24 -0.69 8.04
C LEU A 78 6.25 0.50 7.08
N HIS A 79 5.11 0.83 6.49
CA HIS A 79 4.98 2.00 5.62
C HIS A 79 5.33 3.29 6.34
N MET A 80 4.81 3.47 7.55
CA MET A 80 5.10 4.67 8.36
C MET A 80 6.59 4.77 8.71
N CYS A 81 7.25 3.65 8.99
CA CYS A 81 8.69 3.60 9.24
C CYS A 81 9.48 4.09 8.02
N VAL A 82 9.10 3.67 6.83
CA VAL A 82 9.73 4.13 5.58
C VAL A 82 9.57 5.64 5.41
N TYR A 83 8.36 6.16 5.61
CA TYR A 83 8.11 7.59 5.47
C TYR A 83 8.88 8.44 6.48
N LYS A 84 9.06 7.93 7.69
CA LYS A 84 9.85 8.60 8.73
C LYS A 84 11.34 8.59 8.42
N SER A 85 11.83 7.48 7.88
CA SER A 85 13.25 7.30 7.56
C SER A 85 13.65 8.03 6.27
N ARG A 86 12.72 8.17 5.35
CA ARG A 86 12.95 8.73 4.01
C ARG A 86 11.86 9.74 3.69
N THR A 87 12.09 11.00 4.03
CA THR A 87 11.11 12.08 3.80
C THR A 87 10.90 12.40 2.32
N ASP A 88 11.81 11.95 1.46
CA ASP A 88 11.70 12.06 0.00
C ASP A 88 10.80 10.99 -0.63
N VAL A 89 10.45 9.93 0.11
CA VAL A 89 9.59 8.85 -0.39
C VAL A 89 8.14 9.31 -0.39
N GLN A 90 7.47 9.17 -1.54
CA GLN A 90 6.10 9.60 -1.74
C GLN A 90 5.10 8.43 -1.76
N ALA A 91 5.57 7.20 -1.93
CA ALA A 91 4.71 6.02 -1.94
C ALA A 91 5.47 4.80 -1.47
N VAL A 92 4.75 3.84 -0.90
CA VAL A 92 5.29 2.53 -0.50
C VAL A 92 4.38 1.45 -1.06
N ILE A 93 4.97 0.46 -1.71
CA ILE A 93 4.26 -0.70 -2.23
C ILE A 93 4.88 -1.95 -1.61
N HIS A 94 4.04 -2.75 -0.96
CA HIS A 94 4.38 -4.07 -0.43
C HIS A 94 3.71 -5.14 -1.30
N ALA A 95 4.52 -6.01 -1.86
CA ALA A 95 4.05 -7.11 -2.73
C ALA A 95 4.84 -8.38 -2.43
N HIS A 96 4.38 -9.51 -2.98
CA HIS A 96 5.02 -10.81 -2.82
C HIS A 96 5.38 -11.39 -4.20
N PRO A 97 6.35 -10.80 -4.93
CA PRO A 97 6.75 -11.36 -6.22
C PRO A 97 7.28 -12.78 -6.03
N PRO A 98 6.82 -13.76 -6.84
CA PRO A 98 7.15 -15.18 -6.60
C PRO A 98 8.65 -15.46 -6.58
N HIS A 99 9.41 -14.89 -7.49
CA HIS A 99 10.86 -15.11 -7.55
C HIS A 99 11.59 -14.53 -6.34
N ALA A 100 11.23 -13.32 -5.93
CA ALA A 100 11.80 -12.69 -4.75
C ALA A 100 11.44 -13.46 -3.48
N THR A 101 10.19 -13.92 -3.37
CA THR A 101 9.72 -14.72 -2.25
C THR A 101 10.45 -16.06 -2.20
N ALA A 102 10.61 -16.73 -3.33
CA ALA A 102 11.35 -17.99 -3.40
C ALA A 102 12.81 -17.81 -2.99
N LEU A 103 13.47 -16.76 -3.47
CA LEU A 103 14.85 -16.45 -3.08
C LEU A 103 14.96 -16.19 -1.58
N ALA A 104 14.03 -15.40 -1.01
CA ALA A 104 14.01 -15.12 0.42
C ALA A 104 13.85 -16.41 1.24
N ALA A 105 13.01 -17.34 0.77
CA ALA A 105 12.78 -18.62 1.46
C ALA A 105 14.03 -19.53 1.49
N THR A 106 14.99 -19.32 0.58
CA THR A 106 16.23 -20.11 0.56
C THR A 106 17.26 -19.62 1.58
N GLY A 107 17.06 -18.46 2.17
CA GLY A 107 18.01 -17.85 3.11
C GLY A 107 19.24 -17.23 2.45
N LEU A 108 19.26 -17.14 1.12
CA LEU A 108 20.37 -16.48 0.41
C LEU A 108 20.24 -14.95 0.53
N ALA A 109 21.40 -14.29 0.70
CA ALA A 109 21.44 -12.83 0.69
C ALA A 109 21.26 -12.28 -0.72
N LEU A 110 20.64 -11.12 -0.79
CA LEU A 110 20.52 -10.37 -2.05
C LEU A 110 21.81 -9.61 -2.36
#